data_d4776e1ae8d158f26ba19ed0fd9a6d38
#
_entry.id   d4776e1ae8d158f26ba19ed0fd9a6d38
#
_cell.length_a   1.000
_cell.length_b   1.000
_cell.length_c   1.000
_cell.angle_alpha   90.00
_cell.angle_beta   90.00
_cell.angle_gamma   90.00
#
_symmetry.space_group_name_H-M   'P 1'
#
loop_
_entity.id
_entity.type
_entity.pdbx_description
1 polymer ?
#
loop_
_entity_poly.entity_id
_entity_poly.type
_entity_poly.pdbx_seq_one_letter_code
_entity_poly.pdbx_strand_id
1 'polypeptide(L)'
;VGSEMCIRDSCFKLQTSGGTVALDSTEHCESRYTAGRRSYSLFDPAFGGGSLSITTWALPDKEGAIWQFNARNFKGFHPVLLASISEIRNSKLNRNGDMGADPADSFEAPLQPQQLQSFPAQIDGTLYILLDNQELRTLTTAEGETLFKKAEAARSETASRIRIETPDPYFNTLGGTLAMAADGIWDGEVWLHDAIGWRMPLSGWRAAYTGDVLGWHDRARTHFNAYAASQVTEVPNTFPHPAQDSALHLARSVKKWGTPQYSNGYICRNPHRNNQMHHYDMNLCYIDELLWHFKWTGDLDYVRQMWPVITRHLAWEKLNYDPDNDGLYD
;
A
#
# COMPACT_ATOMS: atom_id res chain seq x y z
N VAL A 1 9.34 -3.98 -11.46
CA VAL A 1 9.05 -4.85 -10.32
C VAL A 1 8.13 -5.93 -10.83
N GLY A 2 8.59 -7.18 -10.77
CA GLY A 2 7.90 -8.32 -11.34
C GLY A 2 6.55 -8.56 -10.69
N SER A 3 5.62 -9.02 -11.49
CA SER A 3 4.23 -9.28 -11.18
C SER A 3 3.99 -10.54 -10.33
N GLU A 4 4.95 -10.98 -9.57
CA GLU A 4 4.78 -12.10 -8.63
C GLU A 4 4.64 -11.51 -7.22
N MET A 5 3.39 -11.36 -6.77
CA MET A 5 3.13 -11.10 -5.37
C MET A 5 3.46 -12.36 -4.56
N CYS A 6 4.66 -12.40 -4.03
CA CYS A 6 5.00 -13.35 -3.00
C CYS A 6 4.38 -12.84 -1.69
N ILE A 7 3.28 -13.44 -1.26
CA ILE A 7 2.76 -13.25 0.09
C ILE A 7 3.63 -14.09 1.01
N ARG A 8 4.21 -13.45 2.02
CA ARG A 8 4.96 -14.14 3.06
C ARG A 8 4.09 -14.28 4.27
N ASP A 9 4.08 -15.47 4.80
CA ASP A 9 3.41 -15.77 6.04
C ASP A 9 4.44 -16.01 7.14
N SER A 10 4.25 -15.31 8.27
CA SER A 10 5.04 -15.49 9.48
C SER A 10 4.23 -16.30 10.46
N CYS A 11 4.58 -17.56 10.62
CA CYS A 11 3.93 -18.46 11.56
C CYS A 11 4.69 -18.53 12.86
N PHE A 12 3.95 -18.49 13.97
CA PHE A 12 4.50 -18.62 15.31
C PHE A 12 3.80 -19.76 16.07
N LYS A 13 4.60 -20.61 16.70
CA LYS A 13 4.12 -21.62 17.63
C LYS A 13 4.81 -21.43 18.96
N LEU A 14 4.12 -21.70 20.05
CA LEU A 14 4.68 -21.65 21.41
C LEU A 14 4.83 -23.05 21.95
N GLN A 15 6.04 -23.43 22.31
CA GLN A 15 6.35 -24.64 23.01
C GLN A 15 6.37 -24.38 24.51
N THR A 16 5.59 -25.14 25.26
CA THR A 16 5.45 -25.05 26.70
C THR A 16 5.60 -26.43 27.34
N SER A 17 5.51 -26.51 28.65
CA SER A 17 5.48 -27.78 29.37
C SER A 17 4.22 -28.62 29.05
N GLY A 18 3.14 -27.97 28.60
CA GLY A 18 1.88 -28.64 28.20
C GLY A 18 1.84 -29.08 26.74
N GLY A 19 2.86 -28.75 25.96
CA GLY A 19 2.93 -29.08 24.53
C GLY A 19 3.27 -27.89 23.63
N THR A 20 3.08 -28.08 22.32
CA THR A 20 3.30 -27.03 21.31
C THR A 20 1.96 -26.58 20.77
N VAL A 21 1.70 -25.29 20.80
CA VAL A 21 0.46 -24.65 20.35
C VAL A 21 0.79 -23.66 19.23
N ALA A 22 0.06 -23.70 18.11
CA ALA A 22 0.11 -22.67 17.10
C ALA A 22 -0.61 -21.41 17.62
N LEU A 23 -0.04 -20.24 17.45
CA LEU A 23 -0.58 -19.03 18.08
C LEU A 23 -1.86 -18.52 17.42
N ASP A 24 -2.14 -18.94 16.19
CA ASP A 24 -3.41 -18.73 15.47
C ASP A 24 -4.54 -19.67 15.90
N SER A 25 -4.22 -20.72 16.67
CA SER A 25 -5.14 -21.79 17.07
C SER A 25 -5.28 -21.89 18.60
N THR A 26 -4.89 -20.86 19.34
CA THR A 26 -5.07 -20.79 20.79
C THR A 26 -6.56 -20.78 21.17
N GLU A 27 -6.89 -21.42 22.30
CA GLU A 27 -8.29 -21.53 22.76
C GLU A 27 -8.96 -20.16 22.95
N HIS A 28 -8.16 -19.16 23.42
CA HIS A 28 -8.66 -17.79 23.55
C HIS A 28 -7.66 -16.77 23.00
N CYS A 29 -8.17 -15.93 22.10
CA CYS A 29 -7.41 -14.82 21.49
C CYS A 29 -8.24 -13.54 21.53
N GLU A 30 -7.78 -12.54 22.28
CA GLU A 30 -8.28 -11.18 22.18
C GLU A 30 -7.38 -10.37 21.24
N SER A 31 -7.94 -9.89 20.13
CA SER A 31 -7.23 -9.05 19.17
C SER A 31 -7.71 -7.61 19.27
N ARG A 32 -6.78 -6.66 19.35
CA ARG A 32 -7.08 -5.23 19.39
C ARG A 32 -6.33 -4.49 18.31
N TYR A 33 -7.08 -3.77 17.48
CA TYR A 33 -6.53 -2.87 16.48
C TYR A 33 -6.53 -1.42 16.99
N THR A 34 -5.41 -0.75 16.76
CA THR A 34 -5.28 0.71 16.87
C THR A 34 -4.55 1.16 15.62
N ALA A 35 -4.92 2.28 15.01
CA ALA A 35 -4.37 2.73 13.74
C ALA A 35 -2.88 2.39 13.55
N GLY A 36 -2.58 1.49 12.61
CA GLY A 36 -1.22 1.00 12.32
C GLY A 36 -0.58 0.07 13.35
N ARG A 37 -1.32 -0.37 14.36
CA ARG A 37 -0.83 -1.30 15.38
C ARG A 37 -1.84 -2.40 15.65
N ARG A 38 -1.39 -3.62 15.77
CA ARG A 38 -2.22 -4.73 16.23
C ARG A 38 -1.58 -5.41 17.44
N SER A 39 -2.39 -5.71 18.44
CA SER A 39 -2.00 -6.46 19.63
C SER A 39 -2.92 -7.64 19.85
N TYR A 40 -2.36 -8.70 20.43
CA TYR A 40 -3.06 -9.93 20.76
C TYR A 40 -2.78 -10.30 22.20
N SER A 41 -3.78 -10.81 22.89
CA SER A 41 -3.66 -11.45 24.20
C SER A 41 -4.15 -12.88 24.05
N LEU A 42 -3.24 -13.83 24.27
CA LEU A 42 -3.45 -15.24 24.03
C LEU A 42 -3.47 -16.03 25.33
N PHE A 43 -4.41 -16.93 25.46
CA PHE A 43 -4.54 -17.87 26.55
C PHE A 43 -4.84 -19.26 26.00
N ASP A 44 -4.22 -20.26 26.58
CA ASP A 44 -4.40 -21.65 26.21
C ASP A 44 -4.13 -22.55 27.42
N PRO A 45 -4.86 -23.67 27.61
CA PRO A 45 -4.60 -24.62 28.68
C PRO A 45 -3.17 -25.13 28.71
N ALA A 46 -2.54 -25.30 27.54
CA ALA A 46 -1.14 -25.70 27.42
C ALA A 46 -0.15 -24.67 27.98
N PHE A 47 -0.58 -23.45 28.25
CA PHE A 47 0.26 -22.41 28.88
C PHE A 47 0.38 -22.59 30.42
N GLY A 48 -0.35 -23.54 30.98
CA GLY A 48 -0.26 -23.84 32.43
C GLY A 48 -0.67 -22.69 33.36
N GLY A 49 -1.60 -21.84 32.89
CA GLY A 49 -2.05 -20.60 33.54
C GLY A 49 -1.22 -19.38 33.19
N GLY A 50 -0.25 -19.51 32.30
CA GLY A 50 0.46 -18.39 31.67
C GLY A 50 -0.37 -17.66 30.61
N SER A 51 0.14 -16.52 30.19
CA SER A 51 -0.42 -15.74 29.05
C SER A 51 0.68 -15.19 28.17
N LEU A 52 0.36 -15.03 26.89
CA LEU A 52 1.26 -14.42 25.91
C LEU A 52 0.61 -13.18 25.31
N SER A 53 1.29 -12.05 25.38
CA SER A 53 0.89 -10.85 24.63
C SER A 53 1.81 -10.65 23.45
N ILE A 54 1.24 -10.30 22.31
CA ILE A 54 1.99 -9.98 21.10
C ILE A 54 1.59 -8.58 20.64
N THR A 55 2.56 -7.76 20.27
CA THR A 55 2.28 -6.49 19.61
C THR A 55 3.18 -6.36 18.40
N THR A 56 2.61 -5.90 17.29
CA THR A 56 3.32 -5.80 16.02
C THR A 56 3.21 -4.41 15.42
N TRP A 57 4.30 -3.97 14.79
CA TRP A 57 4.40 -2.74 14.00
C TRP A 57 5.12 -3.01 12.69
N ALA A 58 4.73 -2.25 11.66
CA ALA A 58 5.55 -2.11 10.46
C ALA A 58 6.82 -1.29 10.77
N LEU A 59 7.89 -1.55 10.04
CA LEU A 59 9.11 -0.74 10.12
C LEU A 59 8.90 0.60 9.38
N PRO A 60 9.37 1.73 9.93
CA PRO A 60 9.10 3.04 9.33
C PRO A 60 9.93 3.34 8.06
N ASP A 61 11.13 2.78 7.94
CA ASP A 61 12.09 3.19 6.92
C ASP A 61 12.35 2.11 5.85
N LYS A 62 11.73 0.95 5.99
CA LYS A 62 11.97 -0.20 5.09
C LYS A 62 10.85 -1.22 5.18
N GLU A 63 10.76 -2.10 4.20
CA GLU A 63 9.84 -3.23 4.26
C GLU A 63 10.23 -4.17 5.40
N GLY A 64 9.25 -4.50 6.25
CA GLY A 64 9.44 -5.39 7.37
C GLY A 64 8.50 -5.10 8.53
N ALA A 65 8.65 -5.90 9.58
CA ALA A 65 7.87 -5.79 10.80
C ALA A 65 8.68 -6.17 12.04
N ILE A 66 8.31 -5.61 13.17
CA ILE A 66 8.81 -6.00 14.48
C ILE A 66 7.67 -6.51 15.35
N TRP A 67 7.89 -7.63 15.97
CA TRP A 67 7.00 -8.22 16.97
C TRP A 67 7.64 -8.17 18.34
N GLN A 68 6.85 -7.78 19.33
CA GLN A 68 7.19 -7.91 20.74
C GLN A 68 6.30 -9.01 21.34
N PHE A 69 6.92 -10.02 21.91
CA PHE A 69 6.27 -11.10 22.64
C PHE A 69 6.55 -10.92 24.14
N ASN A 70 5.50 -10.90 24.95
CA ASN A 70 5.63 -10.85 26.41
C ASN A 70 4.96 -12.07 27.01
N ALA A 71 5.75 -12.93 27.64
CA ALA A 71 5.27 -14.10 28.38
C ALA A 71 5.14 -13.77 29.85
N ARG A 72 3.99 -14.11 30.47
CA ARG A 72 3.70 -13.88 31.88
C ARG A 72 3.15 -15.13 32.53
N ASN A 73 3.52 -15.33 33.79
CA ASN A 73 2.98 -16.39 34.66
C ASN A 73 3.23 -17.83 34.18
N PHE A 74 4.24 -18.07 33.39
CA PHE A 74 4.71 -19.41 33.05
C PHE A 74 5.54 -19.95 34.22
N LYS A 75 4.90 -20.67 35.16
CA LYS A 75 5.52 -21.13 36.38
C LYS A 75 6.58 -22.19 36.15
N GLY A 76 7.84 -21.87 36.46
CA GLY A 76 8.97 -22.81 36.42
C GLY A 76 9.36 -23.26 35.01
N PHE A 77 8.89 -22.55 33.97
CA PHE A 77 9.17 -22.86 32.58
C PHE A 77 9.32 -21.57 31.75
N HIS A 78 10.33 -21.53 30.91
CA HIS A 78 10.48 -20.46 29.92
C HIS A 78 9.93 -20.94 28.58
N PRO A 79 8.83 -20.37 28.08
CA PRO A 79 8.28 -20.80 26.80
C PRO A 79 9.24 -20.52 25.65
N VAL A 80 9.25 -21.43 24.66
CA VAL A 80 10.07 -21.30 23.46
C VAL A 80 9.17 -20.97 22.29
N LEU A 81 9.40 -19.82 21.67
CA LEU A 81 8.76 -19.43 20.43
C LEU A 81 9.44 -20.17 19.28
N LEU A 82 8.66 -20.89 18.49
CA LEU A 82 9.08 -21.42 17.21
C LEU A 82 8.64 -20.43 16.14
N ALA A 83 9.57 -19.62 15.67
CA ALA A 83 9.32 -18.61 14.64
C ALA A 83 9.67 -19.15 13.27
N SER A 84 8.80 -18.95 12.28
CA SER A 84 9.05 -19.36 10.91
C SER A 84 8.52 -18.31 9.93
N ILE A 85 9.16 -18.23 8.77
CA ILE A 85 8.67 -17.48 7.62
C ILE A 85 8.57 -18.44 6.43
N SER A 86 7.47 -18.32 5.71
CA SER A 86 7.19 -19.13 4.53
C SER A 86 6.80 -18.23 3.37
N GLU A 87 7.12 -18.63 2.15
CA GLU A 87 6.64 -18.00 0.94
C GLU A 87 5.36 -18.71 0.50
N ILE A 88 4.27 -17.96 0.42
CA ILE A 88 3.02 -18.46 -0.14
C ILE A 88 2.88 -17.92 -1.54
N ARG A 89 3.02 -18.80 -2.53
CA ARG A 89 2.69 -18.47 -3.91
C ARG A 89 1.20 -18.69 -4.14
N ASN A 90 0.43 -17.63 -4.12
CA ASN A 90 -0.97 -17.71 -4.50
C ASN A 90 -1.10 -17.52 -6.02
N SER A 91 -1.14 -18.65 -6.75
CA SER A 91 -1.35 -18.65 -8.20
C SER A 91 -2.75 -18.17 -8.63
N LYS A 92 -3.66 -18.01 -7.69
CA LYS A 92 -5.04 -17.58 -7.93
C LYS A 92 -5.27 -16.08 -7.68
N LEU A 93 -4.29 -15.35 -7.15
CA LEU A 93 -4.34 -13.89 -7.18
C LEU A 93 -4.32 -13.48 -8.65
N ASN A 94 -5.53 -13.25 -9.15
CA ASN A 94 -5.76 -13.01 -10.54
C ASN A 94 -5.02 -11.74 -10.95
N ARG A 95 -4.37 -11.78 -12.09
CA ARG A 95 -3.76 -10.64 -12.78
C ARG A 95 -4.66 -9.41 -12.86
N ASN A 96 -5.96 -9.56 -12.76
CA ASN A 96 -6.93 -8.48 -12.87
C ASN A 96 -7.23 -7.77 -11.54
N GLY A 97 -6.48 -8.07 -10.48
CA GLY A 97 -6.69 -7.43 -9.19
C GLY A 97 -8.02 -7.77 -8.53
N ASP A 98 -8.87 -8.52 -9.21
CA ASP A 98 -10.02 -9.08 -8.56
C ASP A 98 -9.50 -9.95 -7.44
N MET A 99 -9.88 -9.59 -6.25
CA MET A 99 -9.71 -10.40 -5.04
C MET A 99 -10.54 -11.67 -5.16
N GLY A 100 -10.53 -12.28 -6.33
CA GLY A 100 -11.11 -13.58 -6.62
C GLY A 100 -10.34 -14.73 -5.98
N ALA A 101 -9.46 -14.40 -5.02
CA ALA A 101 -8.97 -15.37 -4.07
C ALA A 101 -10.14 -15.73 -3.17
N ASP A 102 -10.66 -16.93 -3.33
CA ASP A 102 -11.57 -17.50 -2.33
C ASP A 102 -10.88 -17.38 -0.96
N PRO A 103 -11.53 -16.80 0.06
CA PRO A 103 -10.97 -16.75 1.40
C PRO A 103 -10.49 -18.11 1.89
N ALA A 104 -11.19 -19.20 1.56
CA ALA A 104 -10.77 -20.57 1.86
C ALA A 104 -9.42 -20.91 1.22
N ASP A 105 -9.23 -20.53 -0.04
CA ASP A 105 -7.95 -20.77 -0.74
C ASP A 105 -6.80 -19.90 -0.19
N SER A 106 -7.12 -18.76 0.42
CA SER A 106 -6.12 -17.83 0.92
C SER A 106 -5.72 -18.06 2.38
N PHE A 107 -6.63 -18.62 3.18
CA PHE A 107 -6.45 -18.75 4.63
C PHE A 107 -6.52 -20.20 5.13
N GLU A 108 -7.19 -21.11 4.43
CA GLU A 108 -7.44 -22.47 4.92
C GLU A 108 -6.56 -23.56 4.27
N ALA A 109 -6.04 -23.31 3.09
CA ALA A 109 -5.18 -24.28 2.41
C ALA A 109 -3.86 -23.64 2.03
N PRO A 110 -2.85 -23.67 2.89
CA PRO A 110 -1.50 -23.36 2.47
C PRO A 110 -1.10 -24.39 1.41
N LEU A 111 -1.13 -23.98 0.15
CA LEU A 111 -0.49 -24.69 -0.94
C LEU A 111 0.99 -24.82 -0.56
N GLN A 112 1.36 -25.93 0.10
CA GLN A 112 2.68 -26.27 0.60
C GLN A 112 3.63 -25.05 0.65
N PRO A 113 3.56 -24.22 1.70
CA PRO A 113 4.39 -23.04 1.78
C PRO A 113 5.84 -23.50 1.79
N GLN A 114 6.64 -22.96 0.89
CA GLN A 114 8.07 -23.17 0.98
C GLN A 114 8.58 -22.46 2.24
N GLN A 115 8.95 -23.23 3.25
CA GLN A 115 9.53 -22.67 4.46
C GLN A 115 10.92 -22.10 4.12
N LEU A 116 11.08 -20.78 4.29
CA LEU A 116 12.32 -20.10 3.99
C LEU A 116 13.27 -20.11 5.20
N GLN A 117 12.72 -19.98 6.39
CA GLN A 117 13.49 -19.93 7.64
C GLN A 117 12.64 -20.39 8.82
N SER A 118 13.27 -21.06 9.78
CA SER A 118 12.65 -21.43 11.04
C SER A 118 13.71 -21.55 12.15
N PHE A 119 13.39 -21.05 13.33
CA PHE A 119 14.26 -21.18 14.51
C PHE A 119 13.47 -21.15 15.81
N PRO A 120 13.99 -21.76 16.88
CA PRO A 120 13.48 -21.60 18.23
C PRO A 120 14.06 -20.34 18.90
N ALA A 121 13.26 -19.65 19.70
CA ALA A 121 13.69 -18.52 20.51
C ALA A 121 13.02 -18.56 21.90
N GLN A 122 13.83 -18.65 22.95
CA GLN A 122 13.32 -18.65 24.32
C GLN A 122 12.78 -17.28 24.69
N ILE A 123 11.60 -17.23 25.34
CA ILE A 123 11.03 -16.00 25.86
C ILE A 123 11.36 -15.90 27.36
N ASP A 124 12.27 -15.00 27.69
CA ASP A 124 12.58 -14.63 29.07
C ASP A 124 11.99 -13.24 29.36
N GLY A 125 10.72 -13.23 29.77
CA GLY A 125 9.92 -12.02 29.94
C GLY A 125 9.51 -11.42 28.60
N THR A 126 10.42 -10.74 27.91
CA THR A 126 10.17 -10.08 26.61
C THR A 126 11.13 -10.59 25.54
N LEU A 127 10.59 -10.94 24.38
CA LEU A 127 11.33 -11.32 23.18
C LEU A 127 10.96 -10.38 22.03
N TYR A 128 11.94 -9.95 21.23
CA TYR A 128 11.73 -9.22 20.00
C TYR A 128 12.15 -10.06 18.79
N ILE A 129 11.25 -10.13 17.80
CA ILE A 129 11.49 -10.74 16.49
C ILE A 129 11.41 -9.64 15.45
N LEU A 130 12.35 -9.62 14.55
CA LEU A 130 12.42 -8.70 13.41
C LEU A 130 12.32 -9.49 12.12
N LEU A 131 11.44 -9.07 11.22
CA LEU A 131 11.46 -9.42 9.82
C LEU A 131 11.96 -8.21 9.03
N ASP A 132 13.06 -8.37 8.33
CA ASP A 132 13.73 -7.32 7.57
C ASP A 132 14.35 -7.93 6.30
N ASN A 133 14.13 -7.32 5.15
CA ASN A 133 14.67 -7.80 3.87
C ASN A 133 14.52 -9.32 3.65
N GLN A 134 13.41 -9.89 4.15
CA GLN A 134 13.12 -11.33 4.05
C GLN A 134 13.84 -12.22 5.07
N GLU A 135 14.62 -11.65 5.97
CA GLU A 135 15.26 -12.35 7.06
C GLU A 135 14.47 -12.20 8.35
N LEU A 136 14.17 -13.32 8.99
CA LEU A 136 13.53 -13.38 10.30
C LEU A 136 14.60 -13.66 11.36
N ARG A 137 14.71 -12.80 12.35
CA ARG A 137 15.73 -12.95 13.41
C ARG A 137 15.28 -12.41 14.76
N THR A 138 15.93 -12.87 15.82
CA THR A 138 15.80 -12.30 17.15
C THR A 138 16.63 -11.03 17.28
N LEU A 139 16.17 -10.12 18.14
CA LEU A 139 16.95 -8.95 18.57
C LEU A 139 17.32 -9.09 20.04
N THR A 140 18.42 -8.46 20.43
CA THR A 140 18.67 -8.23 21.86
C THR A 140 17.58 -7.31 22.41
N THR A 141 17.35 -7.37 23.73
CA THR A 141 16.33 -6.54 24.39
C THR A 141 16.54 -5.05 24.10
N ALA A 142 17.77 -4.56 24.18
CA ALA A 142 18.10 -3.16 23.95
C ALA A 142 17.85 -2.71 22.49
N GLU A 143 18.24 -3.54 21.50
CA GLU A 143 17.95 -3.29 20.08
C GLU A 143 16.44 -3.30 19.82
N GLY A 144 15.77 -4.32 20.35
CA GLY A 144 14.33 -4.49 20.23
C GLY A 144 13.55 -3.29 20.77
N GLU A 145 13.86 -2.86 22.00
CA GLU A 145 13.23 -1.69 22.61
C GLU A 145 13.47 -0.40 21.80
N THR A 146 14.68 -0.21 21.31
CA THR A 146 15.03 0.97 20.51
C THR A 146 14.23 1.01 19.21
N LEU A 147 14.23 -0.10 18.47
CA LEU A 147 13.52 -0.19 17.21
C LEU A 147 12.00 -0.11 17.40
N PHE A 148 11.49 -0.75 18.44
CA PHE A 148 10.09 -0.73 18.79
C PHE A 148 9.59 0.69 19.12
N LYS A 149 10.35 1.45 19.92
CA LYS A 149 10.06 2.86 20.21
C LYS A 149 10.08 3.72 18.96
N LYS A 150 11.04 3.48 18.05
CA LYS A 150 11.11 4.19 16.76
C LYS A 150 9.88 3.89 15.89
N ALA A 151 9.49 2.63 15.78
CA ALA A 151 8.32 2.21 15.02
C ALA A 151 7.02 2.80 15.59
N GLU A 152 6.87 2.80 16.92
CA GLU A 152 5.70 3.41 17.59
C GLU A 152 5.65 4.92 17.40
N ALA A 153 6.78 5.61 17.43
CA ALA A 153 6.84 7.05 17.21
C ALA A 153 6.40 7.39 15.77
N ALA A 154 6.93 6.70 14.77
CA ALA A 154 6.56 6.91 13.36
C ALA A 154 5.08 6.57 13.10
N ARG A 155 4.59 5.46 13.65
CA ARG A 155 3.17 5.11 13.61
C ARG A 155 2.29 6.21 14.20
N SER A 156 2.65 6.69 15.40
CA SER A 156 1.89 7.71 16.11
C SER A 156 1.87 9.03 15.36
N GLU A 157 2.99 9.41 14.76
CA GLU A 157 3.09 10.60 13.90
C GLU A 157 2.13 10.50 12.72
N THR A 158 2.17 9.39 11.97
CA THR A 158 1.28 9.16 10.83
C THR A 158 -0.19 9.11 11.27
N ALA A 159 -0.52 8.34 12.29
CA ALA A 159 -1.88 8.17 12.78
C ALA A 159 -2.49 9.46 13.35
N SER A 160 -1.68 10.38 13.83
CA SER A 160 -2.14 11.66 14.40
C SER A 160 -2.50 12.73 13.37
N ARG A 161 -2.23 12.48 12.07
CA ARG A 161 -2.53 13.44 11.00
C ARG A 161 -4.03 13.70 10.80
N ILE A 162 -4.86 12.72 11.12
CA ILE A 162 -6.31 12.90 11.19
C ILE A 162 -6.77 12.52 12.58
N ARG A 163 -7.35 13.50 13.29
CA ARG A 163 -7.94 13.29 14.61
C ARG A 163 -9.45 13.44 14.52
N ILE A 164 -10.16 12.41 14.95
CA ILE A 164 -11.61 12.40 15.07
C ILE A 164 -11.94 12.23 16.55
N GLU A 165 -12.86 13.05 17.06
CA GLU A 165 -13.30 13.01 18.45
C GLU A 165 -14.82 13.05 18.48
N THR A 166 -15.44 11.93 18.77
CA THR A 166 -16.89 11.72 18.83
C THR A 166 -17.24 10.84 20.02
N PRO A 167 -18.51 10.76 20.42
CA PRO A 167 -18.94 9.79 21.44
C PRO A 167 -18.73 8.31 21.05
N ASP A 168 -18.55 8.01 19.78
CA ASP A 168 -18.32 6.66 19.27
C ASP A 168 -16.80 6.36 19.16
N PRO A 169 -16.27 5.44 20.00
CA PRO A 169 -14.84 5.11 19.98
C PRO A 169 -14.38 4.41 18.70
N TYR A 170 -15.27 3.73 17.98
CA TYR A 170 -14.94 3.11 16.70
C TYR A 170 -14.73 4.17 15.62
N PHE A 171 -15.58 5.19 15.59
CA PHE A 171 -15.41 6.34 14.70
C PHE A 171 -14.10 7.09 14.95
N ASN A 172 -13.73 7.24 16.22
CA ASN A 172 -12.48 7.92 16.58
C ASN A 172 -11.22 7.21 16.05
N THR A 173 -11.30 5.89 15.84
CA THR A 173 -10.20 5.12 15.28
C THR A 173 -10.04 5.34 13.76
N LEU A 174 -11.09 5.77 13.08
CA LEU A 174 -11.14 5.90 11.62
C LEU A 174 -10.12 6.91 11.10
N GLY A 175 -9.96 8.07 11.75
CA GLY A 175 -9.05 9.13 11.30
C GLY A 175 -7.62 8.64 11.16
N GLY A 176 -7.06 8.07 12.22
CA GLY A 176 -5.72 7.50 12.20
C GLY A 176 -5.60 6.33 11.23
N THR A 177 -6.64 5.51 11.07
CA THR A 177 -6.65 4.39 10.13
C THR A 177 -6.58 4.87 8.68
N LEU A 178 -7.30 5.93 8.31
CA LEU A 178 -7.24 6.54 6.98
C LEU A 178 -5.85 7.10 6.67
N ALA A 179 -5.23 7.77 7.65
CA ALA A 179 -3.85 8.26 7.50
C ALA A 179 -2.85 7.11 7.28
N MET A 180 -2.98 6.02 8.04
CA MET A 180 -2.14 4.83 7.86
C MET A 180 -2.38 4.14 6.52
N ALA A 181 -3.62 4.09 6.03
CA ALA A 181 -3.95 3.52 4.73
C ALA A 181 -3.32 4.34 3.59
N ALA A 182 -3.40 5.67 3.67
CA ALA A 182 -2.79 6.57 2.69
C ALA A 182 -1.25 6.47 2.69
N ASP A 183 -0.62 6.28 3.86
CA ASP A 183 0.82 6.01 3.95
C ASP A 183 1.18 4.64 3.34
N GLY A 184 0.35 3.63 3.57
CA GLY A 184 0.59 2.26 3.09
C GLY A 184 0.56 2.10 1.56
N ILE A 185 -0.08 3.01 0.84
CA ILE A 185 -0.08 3.02 -0.63
C ILE A 185 0.99 3.94 -1.24
N TRP A 186 1.81 4.59 -0.44
CA TRP A 186 2.98 5.36 -0.88
C TRP A 186 4.16 4.42 -1.10
N ASP A 187 4.79 4.43 -2.28
CA ASP A 187 5.93 3.56 -2.62
C ASP A 187 7.30 4.24 -2.48
N GLY A 188 7.32 5.48 -2.02
CA GLY A 188 8.51 6.31 -1.93
C GLY A 188 8.58 7.38 -3.02
N GLU A 189 7.81 7.27 -4.10
CA GLU A 189 7.78 8.20 -5.22
C GLU A 189 6.37 8.58 -5.65
N VAL A 190 5.46 7.62 -5.73
CA VAL A 190 4.07 7.84 -6.14
C VAL A 190 3.10 7.10 -5.23
N TRP A 191 1.86 7.61 -5.15
CA TRP A 191 0.77 6.81 -4.59
C TRP A 191 0.33 5.77 -5.59
N LEU A 192 0.18 4.56 -5.08
CA LEU A 192 -0.31 3.42 -5.85
C LEU A 192 -1.83 3.34 -5.79
N HIS A 193 -2.42 2.64 -6.75
CA HIS A 193 -3.86 2.47 -6.81
C HIS A 193 -4.41 1.70 -5.60
N ASP A 194 -3.69 0.69 -5.12
CA ASP A 194 -4.09 -0.18 -4.04
C ASP A 194 -2.88 -0.63 -3.20
N ALA A 195 -3.18 -1.22 -2.05
CA ALA A 195 -2.17 -1.76 -1.15
C ALA A 195 -1.76 -3.21 -1.51
N ILE A 196 -2.62 -4.01 -2.10
CA ILE A 196 -2.41 -5.44 -2.32
C ILE A 196 -2.62 -5.87 -3.77
N GLY A 197 -3.85 -6.10 -4.21
CA GLY A 197 -4.15 -6.72 -5.49
C GLY A 197 -3.85 -5.84 -6.70
N TRP A 198 -4.17 -4.57 -6.60
CA TRP A 198 -3.94 -3.55 -7.60
C TRP A 198 -2.81 -2.59 -7.22
N ARG A 199 -1.79 -3.06 -6.50
CA ARG A 199 -0.64 -2.25 -6.10
C ARG A 199 0.18 -1.86 -7.33
N MET A 200 -0.27 -0.85 -8.04
CA MET A 200 0.33 -0.40 -9.29
C MET A 200 0.27 1.11 -9.46
N PRO A 201 1.25 1.71 -10.16
CA PRO A 201 1.22 3.12 -10.49
C PRO A 201 0.06 3.46 -11.43
N LEU A 202 -0.66 4.54 -11.15
CA LEU A 202 -1.67 5.14 -12.01
C LEU A 202 -1.58 6.66 -11.87
N SER A 203 -1.56 7.39 -12.97
CA SER A 203 -1.28 8.82 -12.99
C SER A 203 -2.35 9.67 -12.28
N GLY A 204 -3.61 9.29 -12.38
CA GLY A 204 -4.71 10.04 -11.80
C GLY A 204 -5.84 9.11 -11.34
N TRP A 205 -5.70 8.50 -10.17
CA TRP A 205 -6.73 7.66 -9.58
C TRP A 205 -7.17 8.16 -8.20
N ARG A 206 -7.19 9.51 -8.03
CA ARG A 206 -7.60 10.19 -6.81
C ARG A 206 -6.70 9.98 -5.59
N ALA A 207 -5.63 9.20 -5.70
CA ALA A 207 -4.75 8.94 -4.57
C ALA A 207 -3.96 10.18 -4.13
N ALA A 208 -3.58 11.05 -5.06
CA ALA A 208 -2.82 12.26 -4.78
C ALA A 208 -3.63 13.34 -4.01
N TYR A 209 -4.98 13.32 -4.05
CA TYR A 209 -5.79 14.19 -3.21
C TYR A 209 -5.52 14.00 -1.71
N THR A 210 -5.17 12.79 -1.29
CA THR A 210 -4.91 12.49 0.12
C THR A 210 -3.62 13.11 0.62
N GLY A 211 -2.66 13.37 -0.25
CA GLY A 211 -1.36 13.92 0.12
C GLY A 211 -1.48 15.28 0.77
N ASP A 212 -2.14 16.21 0.10
CA ASP A 212 -2.28 17.60 0.57
C ASP A 212 -3.15 17.70 1.81
N VAL A 213 -4.27 16.98 1.86
CA VAL A 213 -5.17 16.93 3.02
C VAL A 213 -4.43 16.43 4.27
N LEU A 214 -3.49 15.52 4.11
CA LEU A 214 -2.67 14.98 5.20
C LEU A 214 -1.41 15.82 5.48
N GLY A 215 -1.19 16.93 4.77
CA GLY A 215 -0.01 17.78 4.90
C GLY A 215 1.26 17.18 4.30
N TRP A 216 1.13 16.22 3.37
CA TRP A 216 2.25 15.62 2.63
C TRP A 216 2.48 16.32 1.29
N HIS A 217 2.61 17.65 1.32
CA HIS A 217 2.79 18.46 0.11
C HIS A 217 4.03 18.06 -0.71
N ASP A 218 5.11 17.68 -0.03
CA ASP A 218 6.33 17.22 -0.71
C ASP A 218 6.13 15.88 -1.44
N ARG A 219 5.38 14.95 -0.81
CA ARG A 219 5.02 13.69 -1.47
C ARG A 219 4.10 13.94 -2.68
N ALA A 220 3.13 14.84 -2.55
CA ALA A 220 2.26 15.23 -3.66
C ALA A 220 3.07 15.80 -4.82
N ARG A 221 4.00 16.71 -4.54
CA ARG A 221 4.91 17.26 -5.54
C ARG A 221 5.78 16.20 -6.22
N THR A 222 6.31 15.26 -5.45
CA THR A 222 7.10 14.14 -5.98
C THR A 222 6.27 13.31 -6.94
N HIS A 223 5.05 12.94 -6.54
CA HIS A 223 4.09 12.21 -7.38
C HIS A 223 3.80 12.94 -8.70
N PHE A 224 3.44 14.22 -8.63
CA PHE A 224 3.12 15.00 -9.82
C PHE A 224 4.32 15.17 -10.76
N ASN A 225 5.53 15.36 -10.23
CA ASN A 225 6.75 15.46 -11.04
C ASN A 225 7.07 14.15 -11.76
N ALA A 226 6.90 13.01 -11.07
CA ALA A 226 7.16 11.69 -11.65
C ALA A 226 6.26 11.39 -12.84
N TYR A 227 4.98 11.76 -12.75
CA TYR A 227 4.04 11.61 -13.87
C TYR A 227 4.18 12.71 -14.92
N ALA A 228 4.54 13.95 -14.57
CA ALA A 228 4.88 14.98 -15.55
C ALA A 228 6.03 14.51 -16.45
N ALA A 229 7.02 13.83 -15.89
CA ALA A 229 8.13 13.24 -16.64
C ALA A 229 7.70 12.08 -17.57
N SER A 230 6.51 11.52 -17.38
CA SER A 230 5.93 10.51 -18.27
C SER A 230 5.11 11.10 -19.41
N GLN A 231 4.91 12.43 -19.46
CA GLN A 231 4.13 13.06 -20.50
C GLN A 231 4.81 12.91 -21.86
N VAL A 232 4.02 12.51 -22.85
CA VAL A 232 4.47 12.36 -24.24
C VAL A 232 4.67 13.75 -24.87
N THR A 233 5.83 13.99 -25.47
CA THR A 233 6.21 15.28 -26.08
C THR A 233 6.73 15.15 -27.51
N GLU A 234 7.07 13.94 -27.97
CA GLU A 234 7.75 13.68 -29.25
C GLU A 234 6.95 12.74 -30.17
N VAL A 235 5.67 12.55 -29.89
CA VAL A 235 4.79 11.73 -30.73
C VAL A 235 3.64 12.61 -31.22
N PRO A 236 3.79 13.26 -32.38
CA PRO A 236 2.71 14.07 -32.97
C PRO A 236 1.53 13.19 -33.37
N ASN A 237 0.34 13.79 -33.37
CA ASN A 237 -0.83 13.14 -33.95
C ASN A 237 -0.70 13.11 -35.48
N THR A 238 -0.66 11.90 -36.03
CA THR A 238 -0.57 11.67 -37.48
C THR A 238 -1.81 10.96 -38.02
N PHE A 239 -2.75 10.63 -37.17
CA PHE A 239 -4.01 10.00 -37.52
C PHE A 239 -5.18 10.96 -37.31
N PRO A 240 -6.21 10.91 -38.15
CA PRO A 240 -7.42 11.69 -37.88
C PRO A 240 -8.08 11.20 -36.58
N HIS A 241 -8.86 12.07 -35.98
CA HIS A 241 -9.72 11.70 -34.86
C HIS A 241 -10.57 10.49 -35.26
N PRO A 242 -10.64 9.42 -34.46
CA PRO A 242 -11.46 8.28 -34.80
C PRO A 242 -12.94 8.72 -34.76
N ALA A 243 -13.60 8.66 -35.91
CA ALA A 243 -15.05 8.85 -35.96
C ALA A 243 -15.73 7.81 -35.06
N GLN A 244 -16.82 8.20 -34.43
CA GLN A 244 -17.68 7.25 -33.73
C GLN A 244 -18.02 6.08 -34.65
N ASP A 245 -18.06 4.88 -34.15
CA ASP A 245 -18.66 3.76 -34.85
C ASP A 245 -20.18 3.97 -34.86
N SER A 246 -20.67 4.53 -35.96
CA SER A 246 -22.09 4.85 -36.11
C SER A 246 -23.00 3.61 -36.07
N ALA A 247 -22.47 2.43 -36.31
CA ALA A 247 -23.22 1.17 -36.19
C ALA A 247 -23.33 0.68 -34.77
N LEU A 248 -22.33 0.96 -33.92
CA LEU A 248 -22.25 0.53 -32.52
C LEU A 248 -22.47 1.67 -31.52
N HIS A 249 -22.63 2.91 -31.99
CA HIS A 249 -22.70 4.13 -31.19
C HIS A 249 -21.52 4.27 -30.19
N LEU A 250 -20.33 3.79 -30.57
CA LEU A 250 -19.14 3.78 -29.73
C LEU A 250 -18.04 4.63 -30.35
N ALA A 251 -17.39 5.43 -29.52
CA ALA A 251 -16.11 6.03 -29.87
C ALA A 251 -15.06 4.94 -30.07
N ARG A 252 -14.31 4.99 -31.16
CA ARG A 252 -13.22 4.03 -31.38
C ARG A 252 -11.94 4.49 -30.72
N SER A 253 -11.48 3.71 -29.78
CA SER A 253 -10.13 3.81 -29.25
C SER A 253 -9.18 2.92 -30.06
N VAL A 254 -8.23 3.54 -30.77
CA VAL A 254 -7.16 2.82 -31.46
C VAL A 254 -5.90 2.89 -30.64
N LYS A 255 -5.51 1.79 -30.01
CA LYS A 255 -4.30 1.72 -29.18
C LYS A 255 -3.04 1.66 -30.05
N LYS A 256 -2.62 2.83 -30.55
CA LYS A 256 -1.44 2.99 -31.40
C LYS A 256 -0.82 4.37 -31.16
N TRP A 257 0.50 4.45 -31.08
CA TRP A 257 1.23 5.70 -31.04
C TRP A 257 0.95 6.56 -32.29
N GLY A 258 0.75 7.86 -32.07
CA GLY A 258 0.39 8.82 -33.11
C GLY A 258 -1.11 8.95 -33.37
N THR A 259 -1.94 8.13 -32.73
CA THR A 259 -3.39 8.38 -32.66
C THR A 259 -3.69 9.52 -31.68
N PRO A 260 -4.84 10.21 -31.78
CA PRO A 260 -5.17 11.30 -30.86
C PRO A 260 -4.97 10.95 -29.38
N GLN A 261 -5.46 9.80 -28.95
CA GLN A 261 -5.35 9.35 -27.53
C GLN A 261 -3.91 9.06 -27.09
N TYR A 262 -3.04 8.68 -28.01
CA TYR A 262 -1.65 8.30 -27.73
C TYR A 262 -0.68 9.16 -28.54
N SER A 263 -0.71 10.45 -28.25
CA SER A 263 0.11 11.49 -28.89
C SER A 263 0.58 12.52 -27.86
N ASN A 264 1.21 13.59 -28.33
CA ASN A 264 1.73 14.65 -27.47
C ASN A 264 0.66 15.18 -26.51
N GLY A 265 1.03 15.26 -25.23
CA GLY A 265 0.14 15.67 -24.15
C GLY A 265 -0.39 14.50 -23.30
N TYR A 266 -0.39 13.27 -23.83
CA TYR A 266 -0.77 12.07 -23.09
C TYR A 266 0.19 11.83 -21.93
N ILE A 267 -0.34 11.53 -20.74
CA ILE A 267 0.42 11.16 -19.54
C ILE A 267 0.38 9.64 -19.39
N CYS A 268 1.55 9.01 -19.44
CA CYS A 268 1.64 7.56 -19.38
C CYS A 268 1.36 7.02 -17.98
N ARG A 269 0.99 5.75 -17.91
CA ARG A 269 0.66 5.06 -16.68
C ARG A 269 1.81 4.97 -15.68
N ASN A 270 3.03 4.72 -16.17
CA ASN A 270 4.18 4.54 -15.30
C ASN A 270 4.99 5.84 -15.20
N PRO A 271 5.37 6.25 -13.98
CA PRO A 271 6.17 7.45 -13.79
C PRO A 271 7.48 7.37 -14.57
N HIS A 272 7.96 8.50 -15.06
CA HIS A 272 9.20 8.65 -15.85
C HIS A 272 9.27 7.85 -17.17
N ARG A 273 8.18 7.20 -17.59
CA ARG A 273 8.16 6.36 -18.79
C ARG A 273 7.12 6.87 -19.79
N ASN A 274 7.57 7.50 -20.85
CA ASN A 274 6.73 8.09 -21.88
C ASN A 274 6.47 7.16 -23.10
N ASN A 275 6.53 5.86 -22.91
CA ASN A 275 6.43 4.84 -23.95
C ASN A 275 5.40 3.75 -23.68
N GLN A 276 4.46 3.99 -22.77
CA GLN A 276 3.45 2.98 -22.40
C GLN A 276 2.04 3.51 -22.57
N MET A 277 1.32 2.92 -23.52
CA MET A 277 -0.09 3.16 -23.74
C MET A 277 -0.93 2.34 -22.77
N HIS A 278 -1.67 3.04 -21.90
CA HIS A 278 -2.62 2.42 -20.99
C HIS A 278 -3.73 3.42 -20.69
N HIS A 279 -4.59 3.24 -19.80
CA HIS A 279 -5.70 4.13 -19.43
C HIS A 279 -5.50 5.62 -19.78
N TYR A 280 -6.29 6.13 -20.72
CA TYR A 280 -6.25 7.54 -21.14
C TYR A 280 -7.15 8.44 -20.26
N ASP A 281 -8.18 7.88 -19.68
CA ASP A 281 -9.17 8.53 -18.81
C ASP A 281 -8.59 9.08 -17.50
N MET A 282 -7.44 8.57 -17.06
CA MET A 282 -6.77 9.02 -15.84
C MET A 282 -6.02 10.34 -15.99
N ASN A 283 -5.83 10.82 -17.21
CA ASN A 283 -5.11 12.06 -17.46
C ASN A 283 -5.86 13.29 -16.90
N LEU A 284 -7.19 13.32 -17.07
CA LEU A 284 -8.05 14.36 -16.48
C LEU A 284 -7.96 14.40 -14.96
N CYS A 285 -8.04 13.23 -14.33
CA CYS A 285 -7.90 13.13 -12.88
C CYS A 285 -6.55 13.65 -12.39
N TYR A 286 -5.46 13.34 -13.09
CA TYR A 286 -4.13 13.85 -12.75
C TYR A 286 -4.09 15.39 -12.77
N ILE A 287 -4.66 16.02 -13.79
CA ILE A 287 -4.68 17.49 -13.88
C ILE A 287 -5.55 18.09 -12.77
N ASP A 288 -6.71 17.50 -12.48
CA ASP A 288 -7.55 17.98 -11.39
C ASP A 288 -6.86 17.87 -10.03
N GLU A 289 -6.21 16.74 -9.74
CA GLU A 289 -5.39 16.54 -8.54
C GLU A 289 -4.26 17.58 -8.43
N LEU A 290 -3.56 17.86 -9.53
CA LEU A 290 -2.51 18.87 -9.61
C LEU A 290 -3.05 20.28 -9.36
N LEU A 291 -4.21 20.64 -9.91
CA LEU A 291 -4.84 21.93 -9.68
C LEU A 291 -5.27 22.08 -8.22
N TRP A 292 -5.73 21.02 -7.58
CA TRP A 292 -6.00 21.03 -6.14
C TRP A 292 -4.74 21.21 -5.32
N HIS A 293 -3.63 20.55 -5.69
CA HIS A 293 -2.33 20.78 -5.04
C HIS A 293 -1.92 22.26 -5.09
N PHE A 294 -2.12 22.94 -6.21
CA PHE A 294 -1.85 24.38 -6.30
C PHE A 294 -2.72 25.20 -5.35
N LYS A 295 -3.99 24.83 -5.19
CA LYS A 295 -4.89 25.50 -4.22
C LYS A 295 -4.47 25.28 -2.78
N TRP A 296 -3.99 24.09 -2.45
CA TRP A 296 -3.50 23.77 -1.11
C TRP A 296 -2.21 24.50 -0.76
N THR A 297 -1.27 24.57 -1.68
CA THR A 297 0.07 25.10 -1.42
C THR A 297 0.23 26.58 -1.71
N GLY A 298 -0.51 27.11 -2.67
CA GLY A 298 -0.34 28.49 -3.15
C GLY A 298 1.03 28.75 -3.80
N ASP A 299 1.78 27.71 -4.16
CA ASP A 299 3.14 27.80 -4.71
C ASP A 299 3.11 28.20 -6.20
N LEU A 300 3.18 29.49 -6.46
CA LEU A 300 3.15 30.04 -7.82
C LEU A 300 4.38 29.64 -8.66
N ASP A 301 5.52 29.36 -8.04
CA ASP A 301 6.69 28.92 -8.76
C ASP A 301 6.51 27.49 -9.26
N TYR A 302 5.92 26.63 -8.46
CA TYR A 302 5.54 25.30 -8.88
C TYR A 302 4.44 25.32 -9.96
N VAL A 303 3.46 26.21 -9.85
CA VAL A 303 2.46 26.44 -10.92
C VAL A 303 3.17 26.77 -12.24
N ARG A 304 4.13 27.71 -12.23
CA ARG A 304 4.90 28.08 -13.44
C ARG A 304 5.70 26.90 -14.00
N GLN A 305 6.30 26.11 -13.13
CA GLN A 305 7.04 24.90 -13.51
C GLN A 305 6.14 23.90 -14.22
N MET A 306 4.94 23.67 -13.71
CA MET A 306 4.00 22.65 -14.23
C MET A 306 3.11 23.17 -15.36
N TRP A 307 3.10 24.48 -15.63
CA TRP A 307 2.24 25.09 -16.65
C TRP A 307 2.42 24.48 -18.06
N PRO A 308 3.64 24.17 -18.53
CA PRO A 308 3.84 23.49 -19.81
C PRO A 308 3.21 22.10 -19.86
N VAL A 309 3.16 21.36 -18.75
CA VAL A 309 2.52 20.04 -18.66
C VAL A 309 1.02 20.20 -18.83
N ILE A 310 0.42 21.15 -18.12
CA ILE A 310 -1.01 21.43 -18.16
C ILE A 310 -1.44 21.90 -19.56
N THR A 311 -0.74 22.86 -20.15
CA THR A 311 -1.11 23.39 -21.48
C THR A 311 -1.00 22.35 -22.59
N ARG A 312 0.01 21.48 -22.50
CA ARG A 312 0.14 20.35 -23.44
C ARG A 312 -1.01 19.35 -23.27
N HIS A 313 -1.37 19.08 -22.02
CA HIS A 313 -2.49 18.20 -21.72
C HIS A 313 -3.83 18.78 -22.22
N LEU A 314 -4.11 20.05 -21.98
CA LEU A 314 -5.33 20.69 -22.45
C LEU A 314 -5.43 20.69 -24.00
N ALA A 315 -4.30 20.84 -24.69
CA ALA A 315 -4.27 20.72 -26.15
C ALA A 315 -4.57 19.27 -26.60
N TRP A 316 -4.08 18.29 -25.84
CA TRP A 316 -4.35 16.87 -26.07
C TRP A 316 -5.83 16.53 -25.78
N GLU A 317 -6.42 17.08 -24.74
CA GLU A 317 -7.84 16.89 -24.41
C GLU A 317 -8.74 17.45 -25.50
N LYS A 318 -8.48 18.68 -25.90
CA LYS A 318 -9.22 19.32 -26.97
C LYS A 318 -9.18 18.49 -28.25
N LEU A 319 -8.03 17.93 -28.60
CA LEU A 319 -7.88 17.06 -29.77
C LEU A 319 -8.69 15.77 -29.65
N ASN A 320 -8.85 15.23 -28.44
CA ASN A 320 -9.50 13.93 -28.24
C ASN A 320 -11.00 14.03 -27.99
N TYR A 321 -11.45 15.06 -27.28
CA TYR A 321 -12.81 15.13 -26.74
C TYR A 321 -13.59 16.36 -27.20
N ASP A 322 -12.96 17.32 -27.86
CA ASP A 322 -13.60 18.50 -28.46
C ASP A 322 -13.00 18.78 -29.84
N PRO A 323 -13.06 17.81 -30.79
CA PRO A 323 -12.40 17.92 -32.07
C PRO A 323 -13.08 18.97 -33.00
N ASP A 324 -14.35 19.24 -32.82
CA ASP A 324 -15.11 20.24 -33.55
C ASP A 324 -15.09 21.64 -32.90
N ASN A 325 -14.54 21.74 -31.71
CA ASN A 325 -14.32 22.98 -30.96
C ASN A 325 -15.63 23.67 -30.55
N ASP A 326 -16.64 22.91 -30.20
CA ASP A 326 -17.90 23.45 -29.69
C ASP A 326 -17.90 23.62 -28.14
N GLY A 327 -16.87 23.15 -27.47
CA GLY A 327 -16.68 23.21 -26.00
C GLY A 327 -17.38 22.10 -25.25
N LEU A 328 -17.94 21.13 -25.94
CA LEU A 328 -18.48 19.90 -25.34
C LEU A 328 -17.50 18.75 -25.56
N TYR A 329 -17.47 17.83 -24.64
CA TYR A 329 -16.68 16.63 -24.77
C TYR A 329 -17.57 15.50 -25.29
N ASP A 330 -17.23 14.96 -26.46
CA ASP A 330 -17.92 13.87 -27.15
C ASP A 330 -17.34 12.47 -26.82
#